data_a833be4c312015018fb7fe44acd39831
#
_entry.id   a833be4c312015018fb7fe44acd39831
#
_cell.length_a   1.000
_cell.length_b   1.000
_cell.length_c   1.000
_cell.angle_alpha   90.00
_cell.angle_beta   90.00
_cell.angle_gamma   90.00
#
_symmetry.space_group_name_H-M   'P 1'
#
loop_
_entity.id
_entity.type
_entity.pdbx_description
1 polymer ?
#
loop_
_entity_poly.entity_id
_entity_poly.type
_entity_poly.pdbx_seq_one_letter_code
_entity_poly.pdbx_strand_id
1 'polypeptide(L)'
;MLKELGAIPTRGRIVVDRNRITGGGVTAGIDFGLKLVALLKSRVYAEAVQLYLEYDPQPPFNAGSPEKAQPLARQFLKDMFAGMRANALATAKRAMQRLGA
;
A
#
# COMPACT_ATOMS: atom_id res chain seq x y z
N MET A 1 -9.01 10.27 -2.67
CA MET A 1 -8.00 10.98 -1.87
C MET A 1 -6.68 11.17 -2.62
N LEU A 2 -6.04 10.12 -3.13
CA LEU A 2 -4.76 10.26 -3.85
C LEU A 2 -4.84 11.18 -5.06
N LYS A 3 -5.93 11.12 -5.83
CA LYS A 3 -6.15 12.01 -6.97
C LYS A 3 -6.17 13.48 -6.57
N GLU A 4 -6.72 13.79 -5.39
CA GLU A 4 -6.75 15.15 -4.85
C GLU A 4 -5.36 15.69 -4.55
N LEU A 5 -4.39 14.80 -4.34
CA LEU A 5 -2.99 15.13 -4.12
C LEU A 5 -2.15 15.09 -5.41
N GLY A 6 -2.79 14.99 -6.56
CA GLY A 6 -2.12 14.94 -7.87
C GLY A 6 -1.45 13.60 -8.18
N ALA A 7 -1.69 12.57 -7.38
CA ALA A 7 -1.15 11.25 -7.64
C ALA A 7 -2.07 10.42 -8.54
N ILE A 8 -1.49 9.48 -9.27
CA ILE A 8 -2.22 8.53 -10.11
C ILE A 8 -2.38 7.22 -9.33
N PRO A 9 -3.58 6.90 -8.82
CA PRO A 9 -3.80 5.64 -8.12
C PRO A 9 -3.51 4.47 -9.05
N THR A 10 -2.58 3.61 -8.65
CA THR A 10 -2.15 2.46 -9.43
C THR A 10 -2.33 1.20 -8.60
N ARG A 11 -2.94 0.17 -9.18
CA ARG A 11 -3.09 -1.11 -8.51
C ARG A 11 -1.74 -1.80 -8.40
N GLY A 12 -1.52 -2.43 -7.27
CA GLY A 12 -0.31 -3.20 -7.02
C GLY A 12 0.04 -3.20 -5.54
N ARG A 13 0.62 -4.28 -5.08
CA ARG A 13 1.12 -4.40 -3.72
C ARG A 13 2.34 -3.50 -3.52
N ILE A 14 3.17 -3.42 -4.54
CA ILE A 14 4.32 -2.51 -4.62
C ILE A 14 4.28 -1.85 -6.00
N VAL A 15 4.41 -0.54 -6.02
CA VAL A 15 4.47 0.23 -7.27
C VAL A 15 5.78 1.01 -7.29
N VAL A 16 6.56 0.79 -8.35
CA VAL A 16 7.81 1.51 -8.61
C VAL A 16 7.56 2.52 -9.72
N ASP A 17 7.77 3.79 -9.43
CA ASP A 17 7.68 4.87 -10.40
C ASP A 17 8.95 5.71 -10.34
N ARG A 18 9.84 5.52 -11.30
CA ARG A 18 11.13 6.21 -11.39
C ARG A 18 11.92 6.05 -10.08
N ASN A 19 12.12 7.12 -9.32
CA ASN A 19 12.84 7.12 -8.05
C ASN A 19 11.92 7.01 -6.81
N ARG A 20 10.66 6.58 -7.02
CA ARG A 20 9.67 6.41 -5.95
C ARG A 20 9.18 4.98 -5.90
N ILE A 21 8.97 4.50 -4.68
CA ILE A 21 8.37 3.19 -4.42
C ILE A 21 7.26 3.39 -3.41
N THR A 22 6.11 2.76 -3.64
CA THR A 22 4.98 2.79 -2.71
C THR A 22 4.51 1.38 -2.40
N GLY A 23 4.05 1.18 -1.17
CA GLY A 23 3.44 -0.07 -0.72
C GLY A 23 1.94 0.07 -0.55
N GLY A 24 1.19 -0.96 -0.88
CA GLY A 24 -0.26 -0.96 -0.94
C GLY A 24 -0.99 -1.34 0.36
N GLY A 25 -0.29 -1.49 1.46
CA GLY A 25 -0.89 -1.86 2.74
C GLY A 25 0.16 -2.11 3.81
N VAL A 26 -0.27 -2.34 5.03
CA VAL A 26 0.64 -2.51 6.18
C VAL A 26 1.64 -3.63 5.94
N THR A 27 1.16 -4.81 5.58
CA THR A 27 2.03 -5.98 5.38
C THR A 27 2.81 -5.93 4.06
N ALA A 28 2.40 -5.08 3.12
CA ALA A 28 3.16 -4.80 1.91
C ALA A 28 4.52 -4.15 2.22
N GLY A 29 4.72 -3.63 3.44
CA GLY A 29 5.99 -3.09 3.88
C GLY A 29 7.14 -4.10 3.85
N ILE A 30 6.88 -5.37 4.11
CA ILE A 30 7.91 -6.43 4.01
C ILE A 30 8.28 -6.65 2.55
N ASP A 31 7.30 -6.81 1.67
CA ASP A 31 7.53 -6.95 0.22
C ASP A 31 8.26 -5.71 -0.33
N PHE A 32 7.86 -4.54 0.12
CA PHE A 32 8.50 -3.27 -0.22
C PHE A 32 9.98 -3.27 0.17
N GLY A 33 10.30 -3.66 1.41
CA GLY A 33 11.68 -3.73 1.88
C GLY A 33 12.53 -4.71 1.08
N LEU A 34 11.99 -5.88 0.76
CA LEU A 34 12.68 -6.87 -0.06
C LEU A 34 12.91 -6.36 -1.49
N LYS A 35 11.93 -5.67 -2.07
CA LYS A 35 12.09 -5.04 -3.39
C LYS A 35 13.18 -4.00 -3.38
N LEU A 36 13.22 -3.15 -2.35
CA LEU A 36 14.25 -2.13 -2.19
C LEU A 36 15.64 -2.75 -2.05
N VAL A 37 15.79 -3.79 -1.24
CA VAL A 37 17.06 -4.51 -1.09
C VAL A 37 17.51 -5.09 -2.42
N ALA A 38 16.59 -5.69 -3.19
CA ALA A 38 16.92 -6.22 -4.52
C ALA A 38 17.42 -5.14 -5.48
N LEU A 39 16.84 -3.94 -5.43
CA LEU A 39 17.26 -2.81 -6.27
C LEU A 39 18.60 -2.22 -5.85
N LEU A 40 18.88 -2.15 -4.55
CA LEU A 40 20.09 -1.54 -4.01
C LEU A 40 21.29 -2.50 -3.93
N LYS A 41 21.03 -3.79 -3.81
CA LYS A 41 22.08 -4.83 -3.68
C LYS A 41 21.98 -5.83 -4.82
N SER A 42 21.18 -6.87 -4.64
CA SER A 42 20.93 -7.90 -5.65
C SER A 42 19.70 -8.71 -5.28
N ARG A 43 19.18 -9.45 -6.25
CA ARG A 43 18.09 -10.40 -6.00
C ARG A 43 18.52 -11.49 -5.01
N VAL A 44 19.70 -12.05 -5.19
CA VAL A 44 20.20 -13.12 -4.30
C VAL A 44 20.33 -12.64 -2.86
N TYR A 45 20.80 -11.41 -2.67
CA TYR A 45 20.87 -10.79 -1.35
C TYR A 45 19.47 -10.63 -0.73
N ALA A 46 18.51 -10.15 -1.50
CA ALA A 46 17.13 -10.00 -1.04
C ALA A 46 16.48 -11.34 -0.71
N GLU A 47 16.73 -12.38 -1.51
CA GLU A 47 16.26 -13.74 -1.24
C GLU A 47 16.87 -14.31 0.05
N ALA A 48 18.14 -14.03 0.31
CA ALA A 48 18.78 -14.41 1.56
C ALA A 48 18.14 -13.71 2.78
N VAL A 49 17.81 -12.43 2.65
CA VAL A 49 17.09 -11.69 3.70
C VAL A 49 15.69 -12.29 3.92
N GLN A 50 14.98 -12.57 2.84
CA GLN A 50 13.65 -13.21 2.93
C GLN A 50 13.73 -14.55 3.64
N LEU A 51 14.72 -15.38 3.30
CA LEU A 51 14.95 -16.67 3.94
C LEU A 51 15.31 -16.52 5.43
N TYR A 52 16.16 -15.56 5.75
CA TYR A 52 16.53 -15.27 7.13
C TYR A 52 15.33 -14.88 7.99
N LEU A 53 14.41 -14.10 7.40
CA LEU A 53 13.17 -13.69 8.07
C LEU A 53 12.11 -14.80 8.09
N GLU A 54 12.32 -15.89 7.38
CA GLU A 54 11.32 -16.94 7.15
C GLU A 54 9.98 -16.35 6.62
N TYR A 55 10.09 -15.34 5.77
CA TYR A 55 8.93 -14.68 5.21
C TYR A 55 8.35 -15.51 4.06
N ASP A 56 7.43 -16.37 4.40
CA ASP A 56 6.72 -17.26 3.48
C ASP A 56 5.20 -17.17 3.75
N PRO A 57 4.54 -16.11 3.32
CA PRO A 57 3.18 -15.79 3.73
C PRO A 57 2.16 -16.82 3.22
N GLN A 58 1.40 -17.38 4.15
CA GLN A 58 0.32 -18.33 3.89
C GLN A 58 -0.92 -17.92 4.70
N PRO A 59 -1.57 -16.81 4.32
CA PRO A 59 -2.73 -16.33 5.07
C PRO A 59 -3.88 -17.35 5.01
N PRO A 60 -4.64 -17.53 6.09
CA PRO A 60 -5.72 -18.54 6.15
C PRO A 60 -6.90 -18.20 5.25
N PHE A 61 -7.02 -16.95 4.83
CA PHE A 61 -8.11 -16.48 3.97
C PHE A 61 -7.56 -15.75 2.76
N ASN A 62 -8.27 -15.87 1.63
CA ASN A 62 -7.95 -15.13 0.42
C ASN A 62 -8.78 -13.84 0.36
N ALA A 63 -8.59 -12.96 1.32
CA ALA A 63 -9.40 -11.75 1.52
C ALA A 63 -8.54 -10.49 1.70
N GLY A 64 -7.31 -10.51 1.20
CA GLY A 64 -6.34 -9.44 1.42
C GLY A 64 -6.50 -8.22 0.51
N SER A 65 -7.47 -8.19 -0.37
CA SER A 65 -7.79 -7.03 -1.22
C SER A 65 -9.30 -6.85 -1.34
N PRO A 66 -9.77 -5.63 -1.69
CA PRO A 66 -11.21 -5.39 -1.84
C PRO A 66 -11.87 -6.31 -2.87
N GLU A 67 -11.17 -6.65 -3.93
CA GLU A 67 -11.70 -7.53 -4.99
C GLU A 67 -11.89 -8.98 -4.51
N LYS A 68 -11.07 -9.43 -3.57
CA LYS A 68 -11.08 -10.81 -3.04
C LYS A 68 -11.96 -10.96 -1.81
N ALA A 69 -12.13 -9.89 -1.03
CA ALA A 69 -12.88 -9.92 0.21
C ALA A 69 -14.38 -10.07 -0.03
N GLN A 70 -15.08 -10.72 0.89
CA GLN A 70 -16.53 -10.78 0.86
C GLN A 70 -17.15 -9.38 0.96
N PRO A 71 -18.31 -9.14 0.33
CA PRO A 71 -18.98 -7.84 0.39
C PRO A 71 -19.23 -7.32 1.81
N LEU A 72 -19.59 -8.21 2.73
CA LEU A 72 -19.82 -7.84 4.14
C LEU A 72 -18.55 -7.34 4.82
N ALA A 73 -17.39 -7.95 4.55
CA ALA A 73 -16.11 -7.51 5.10
C ALA A 73 -15.73 -6.13 4.58
N ARG A 74 -15.92 -5.90 3.27
CA ARG A 74 -15.69 -4.57 2.67
C ARG A 74 -16.57 -3.50 3.28
N GLN A 75 -17.88 -3.80 3.43
CA GLN A 75 -18.85 -2.86 3.98
C GLN A 75 -18.52 -2.53 5.43
N PHE A 76 -18.15 -3.53 6.23
CA PHE A 76 -17.75 -3.34 7.62
C PHE A 76 -16.59 -2.35 7.75
N LEU A 77 -15.53 -2.52 6.95
CA LEU A 77 -14.40 -1.61 6.98
C LEU A 77 -14.75 -0.22 6.44
N LYS A 78 -15.55 -0.16 5.38
CA LYS A 78 -16.01 1.11 4.82
C LYS A 78 -16.77 1.93 5.85
N ASP A 79 -17.67 1.30 6.61
CA ASP A 79 -18.44 1.95 7.65
C ASP A 79 -17.55 2.36 8.84
N MET A 80 -16.65 1.48 9.26
CA MET A 80 -15.72 1.74 10.36
C MET A 80 -14.84 2.96 10.10
N PHE A 81 -14.36 3.13 8.88
CA PHE A 81 -13.41 4.19 8.53
C PHE A 81 -14.04 5.38 7.79
N ALA A 82 -15.36 5.47 7.70
CA ALA A 82 -16.05 6.53 6.97
C ALA A 82 -15.67 7.92 7.47
N GLY A 83 -15.66 8.15 8.78
CA GLY A 83 -15.28 9.43 9.38
C GLY A 83 -13.82 9.80 9.13
N MET A 84 -12.92 8.84 9.28
CA MET A 84 -11.49 9.04 9.03
C MET A 84 -11.23 9.36 7.56
N ARG A 85 -11.91 8.69 6.63
CA ARG A 85 -11.79 8.96 5.20
C ARG A 85 -12.24 10.37 4.84
N ALA A 86 -13.37 10.82 5.41
CA ALA A 86 -13.87 12.18 5.19
C ALA A 86 -12.87 13.23 5.70
N ASN A 87 -12.32 13.03 6.88
CA ASN A 87 -11.31 13.91 7.47
C ASN A 87 -10.02 13.93 6.63
N ALA A 88 -9.56 12.77 6.19
CA ALA A 88 -8.37 12.65 5.35
C ALA A 88 -8.56 13.37 4.01
N LEU A 89 -9.73 13.22 3.38
CA LEU A 89 -10.05 13.90 2.13
C LEU A 89 -10.07 15.42 2.29
N ALA A 90 -10.71 15.91 3.34
CA ALA A 90 -10.75 17.34 3.65
C ALA A 90 -9.34 17.90 3.90
N THR A 91 -8.51 17.17 4.60
CA THR A 91 -7.11 17.55 4.86
C THR A 91 -6.29 17.57 3.58
N ALA A 92 -6.45 16.59 2.71
CA ALA A 92 -5.78 16.55 1.40
C ALA A 92 -6.14 17.76 0.54
N LYS A 93 -7.43 18.11 0.47
CA LYS A 93 -7.89 19.28 -0.27
C LYS A 93 -7.28 20.58 0.27
N ARG A 94 -7.24 20.74 1.60
CA ARG A 94 -6.61 21.92 2.23
C ARG A 94 -5.12 21.99 1.92
N ALA A 95 -4.43 20.85 1.97
CA ALA A 95 -2.99 20.80 1.65
C ALA A 95 -2.72 21.24 0.21
N MET A 96 -3.50 20.77 -0.74
CA MET A 96 -3.35 21.15 -2.15
C MET A 96 -3.63 22.63 -2.38
N GLN A 97 -4.62 23.20 -1.70
CA GLN A 97 -4.88 24.66 -1.75
C GLN A 97 -3.68 25.46 -1.27
N ARG A 98 -3.02 25.04 -0.17
CA ARG A 98 -1.81 25.69 0.35
C ARG A 98 -0.64 25.60 -0.62
N LEU A 99 -0.55 24.52 -1.37
CA LEU A 99 0.51 24.33 -2.36
C LEU A 99 0.24 25.05 -3.68
N GLY A 100 -0.89 25.74 -3.81
CA GLY A 100 -1.26 26.47 -5.01
C GLY A 100 -1.66 25.59 -6.19
N ALA A 101 -2.09 24.39 -5.90
CA ALA A 101 -2.46 23.42 -6.92
C ALA A 101 -3.98 23.31 -7.11
#